data_b15ba186ee6388f4fd6865ed4f69da33
#
_entry.id   b15ba186ee6388f4fd6865ed4f69da33
#
_cell.length_a   1.000
_cell.length_b   1.000
_cell.length_c   1.000
_cell.angle_alpha   90.00
_cell.angle_beta   90.00
_cell.angle_gamma   90.00
#
_symmetry.space_group_name_H-M   'P 1'
#
loop_
_entity.id
_entity.type
_entity.pdbx_description
1 polymer ?
#
loop_
_entity_poly.entity_id
_entity_poly.type
_entity_poly.pdbx_seq_one_letter_code
_entity_poly.pdbx_strand_id
1 'polypeptide(L)'
;MDQSKFIAGLLGPVFLALGLSMFINHDLFPEIVHQLQNNFPLIIVAGVAALAAGLAIVHTHRIWSGWPGLVTLLGWLLVVGGVLRIVFPRQLAEIAGSFGASPVLLTVGAAAVTAVGAFLTFKSVQ
;
A
#
# COMPACT_ATOMS: atom_id res chain seq x y z
N MET A 1 -7.98 14.49 -15.22
CA MET A 1 -6.82 13.70 -15.67
C MET A 1 -5.51 14.14 -15.04
N ASP A 2 -5.31 15.45 -14.87
CA ASP A 2 -4.07 15.94 -14.28
C ASP A 2 -3.91 15.50 -12.82
N GLN A 3 -5.00 15.47 -12.06
CA GLN A 3 -4.98 14.95 -10.69
C GLN A 3 -4.63 13.46 -10.67
N SER A 4 -5.15 12.69 -11.61
CA SER A 4 -4.83 11.27 -11.70
C SER A 4 -3.34 11.07 -11.94
N LYS A 5 -2.77 11.85 -12.84
CA LYS A 5 -1.33 11.77 -13.14
C LYS A 5 -0.49 12.22 -11.95
N PHE A 6 -0.94 13.26 -11.25
CA PHE A 6 -0.23 13.75 -10.06
C PHE A 6 -0.19 12.66 -8.97
N ILE A 7 -1.35 12.08 -8.66
CA ILE A 7 -1.44 11.05 -7.63
C ILE A 7 -0.66 9.80 -8.06
N ALA A 8 -0.78 9.40 -9.33
CA ALA A 8 -0.02 8.28 -9.87
C ALA A 8 1.48 8.53 -9.79
N GLY A 9 1.91 9.77 -10.00
CA GLY A 9 3.31 10.15 -9.88
C GLY A 9 3.82 10.11 -8.45
N LEU A 10 2.93 10.21 -7.47
CA LEU A 10 3.30 10.06 -6.06
C LEU A 10 3.28 8.59 -5.63
N LEU A 11 2.21 7.88 -5.97
CA LEU A 11 2.04 6.48 -5.55
C LEU A 11 2.92 5.52 -6.35
N GLY A 12 3.10 5.77 -7.64
CA GLY A 12 3.82 4.86 -8.52
C GLY A 12 5.25 4.59 -8.06
N PRO A 13 6.07 5.63 -7.93
CA PRO A 13 7.45 5.45 -7.46
C PRO A 13 7.53 4.86 -6.06
N VAL A 14 6.60 5.22 -5.16
CA VAL A 14 6.58 4.66 -3.81
C VAL A 14 6.32 3.17 -3.86
N PHE A 15 5.30 2.74 -4.60
CA PHE A 15 4.98 1.32 -4.72
C PHE A 15 6.08 0.56 -5.45
N LEU A 16 6.67 1.17 -6.48
CA LEU A 16 7.77 0.55 -7.20
C LEU A 16 8.97 0.32 -6.28
N ALA A 17 9.31 1.32 -5.47
CA ALA A 17 10.39 1.20 -4.51
C ALA A 17 10.10 0.14 -3.44
N LEU A 18 8.85 0.11 -2.94
CA LEU A 18 8.44 -0.91 -1.96
C LEU A 18 8.53 -2.31 -2.56
N GLY A 19 8.05 -2.49 -3.79
CA GLY A 19 8.12 -3.78 -4.45
C GLY A 19 9.54 -4.24 -4.68
N LEU A 20 10.41 -3.34 -5.12
CA LEU A 20 11.82 -3.65 -5.29
C LEU A 20 12.47 -4.02 -3.97
N SER A 21 12.12 -3.29 -2.91
CA SER A 21 12.64 -3.59 -1.57
C SER A 21 12.22 -4.99 -1.12
N MET A 22 10.97 -5.38 -1.39
CA MET A 22 10.47 -6.70 -1.04
C MET A 22 11.22 -7.81 -1.79
N PHE A 23 11.61 -7.59 -3.04
CA PHE A 23 12.40 -8.56 -3.79
C PHE A 23 13.85 -8.60 -3.34
N ILE A 24 14.48 -7.44 -3.16
CA ILE A 24 15.89 -7.34 -2.80
C ILE A 24 16.12 -7.81 -1.36
N ASN A 25 15.21 -7.45 -0.45
CA ASN A 25 15.32 -7.77 0.98
C ASN A 25 14.33 -8.86 1.37
N HIS A 26 14.07 -9.78 0.49
CA HIS A 26 13.10 -10.85 0.68
C HIS A 26 13.30 -11.61 1.99
N ASP A 27 14.55 -11.81 2.39
CA ASP A 27 14.89 -12.51 3.63
C ASP A 27 14.61 -11.68 4.89
N LEU A 28 14.57 -10.34 4.77
CA LEU A 28 14.33 -9.47 5.91
C LEU A 28 12.85 -9.24 6.19
N PHE A 29 11.98 -9.38 5.20
CA PHE A 29 10.57 -9.00 5.37
C PHE A 29 9.83 -9.83 6.40
N PRO A 30 10.05 -11.15 6.54
CA PRO A 30 9.42 -11.89 7.65
C PRO A 30 9.79 -11.34 9.02
N GLU A 31 11.04 -10.91 9.19
CA GLU A 31 11.49 -10.31 10.45
C GLU A 31 10.88 -8.93 10.65
N ILE A 32 10.80 -8.11 9.58
CA ILE A 32 10.16 -6.80 9.66
C ILE A 32 8.71 -6.95 10.08
N VAL A 33 7.98 -7.89 9.48
CA VAL A 33 6.59 -8.15 9.84
C VAL A 33 6.50 -8.60 11.29
N HIS A 34 7.40 -9.46 11.73
CA HIS A 34 7.42 -9.94 13.12
C HIS A 34 7.61 -8.79 14.10
N GLN A 35 8.53 -7.87 13.79
CA GLN A 35 8.76 -6.69 14.63
C GLN A 35 7.53 -5.78 14.66
N LEU A 36 6.86 -5.59 13.52
CA LEU A 36 5.65 -4.79 13.45
C LEU A 36 4.51 -5.38 14.27
N GLN A 37 4.41 -6.71 14.33
CA GLN A 37 3.37 -7.38 15.11
C GLN A 37 3.45 -7.03 16.60
N ASN A 38 4.63 -6.70 17.09
CA ASN A 38 4.86 -6.37 18.49
C ASN A 38 4.91 -4.87 18.74
N ASN A 39 4.63 -4.06 17.72
CA ASN A 39 4.71 -2.60 17.82
C ASN A 39 3.37 -1.98 17.43
N PHE A 40 2.39 -2.08 18.34
CA PHE A 40 1.06 -1.55 18.10
C PHE A 40 1.04 -0.02 17.88
N PRO A 41 1.83 0.78 18.62
CA PRO A 41 1.86 2.22 18.33
C PRO A 41 2.26 2.53 16.90
N LEU A 42 3.22 1.79 16.34
CA LEU A 42 3.64 2.00 14.96
C LEU A 42 2.53 1.61 13.98
N ILE A 43 1.80 0.53 14.26
CA ILE A 43 0.68 0.11 13.42
C ILE A 43 -0.39 1.20 13.39
N ILE A 44 -0.70 1.80 14.53
CA ILE A 44 -1.69 2.87 14.64
C ILE A 44 -1.21 4.11 13.88
N VAL A 45 0.05 4.51 14.04
CA VAL A 45 0.61 5.65 13.32
C VAL A 45 0.55 5.43 11.81
N ALA A 46 0.92 4.23 11.35
CA ALA A 46 0.82 3.88 9.94
C ALA A 46 -0.64 3.95 9.46
N GLY A 47 -1.58 3.54 10.32
CA GLY A 47 -3.01 3.61 10.02
C GLY A 47 -3.48 5.05 9.85
N VAL A 48 -3.05 5.96 10.73
CA VAL A 48 -3.40 7.38 10.63
C VAL A 48 -2.86 7.96 9.32
N ALA A 49 -1.61 7.65 8.99
CA ALA A 49 -1.01 8.14 7.74
C ALA A 49 -1.75 7.59 6.53
N ALA A 50 -2.08 6.30 6.52
CA ALA A 50 -2.81 5.67 5.41
C ALA A 50 -4.22 6.26 5.27
N LEU A 51 -4.92 6.45 6.39
CA LEU A 51 -6.26 7.02 6.38
C LEU A 51 -6.23 8.45 5.85
N ALA A 52 -5.29 9.26 6.31
CA ALA A 52 -5.15 10.64 5.86
C ALA A 52 -4.87 10.70 4.35
N ALA A 53 -3.92 9.90 3.88
CA ALA A 53 -3.60 9.84 2.46
C ALA A 53 -4.78 9.36 1.64
N GLY A 54 -5.45 8.30 2.10
CA GLY A 54 -6.63 7.77 1.42
C GLY A 54 -7.77 8.76 1.34
N LEU A 55 -8.06 9.47 2.43
CA LEU A 55 -9.10 10.51 2.45
C LEU A 55 -8.76 11.63 1.48
N ALA A 56 -7.50 12.05 1.43
CA ALA A 56 -7.07 13.07 0.48
C ALA A 56 -7.33 12.61 -0.96
N ILE A 57 -7.05 11.34 -1.25
CA ILE A 57 -7.26 10.80 -2.59
C ILE A 57 -8.75 10.72 -2.92
N VAL A 58 -9.58 10.15 -2.04
CA VAL A 58 -10.99 9.95 -2.36
C VAL A 58 -11.78 11.26 -2.37
N HIS A 59 -11.32 12.29 -1.67
CA HIS A 59 -11.98 13.61 -1.71
C HIS A 59 -11.66 14.39 -2.98
N THR A 60 -10.50 14.16 -3.57
CA THR A 60 -10.06 14.90 -4.75
C THR A 60 -10.14 14.09 -6.04
N HIS A 61 -10.27 12.77 -5.95
CA HIS A 61 -10.21 11.89 -7.12
C HIS A 61 -11.35 10.89 -7.08
N ARG A 62 -12.33 11.05 -7.99
CA ARG A 62 -13.54 10.24 -8.00
C ARG A 62 -13.82 9.61 -9.35
N ILE A 63 -12.78 9.37 -10.13
CA ILE A 63 -12.92 8.79 -11.47
C ILE A 63 -12.78 7.28 -11.36
N TRP A 64 -13.79 6.55 -11.84
CA TRP A 64 -13.82 5.10 -11.80
C TRP A 64 -13.60 4.43 -13.17
N SER A 65 -13.58 5.22 -14.25
CA SER A 65 -13.42 4.69 -15.60
C SER A 65 -11.98 4.74 -16.07
N GLY A 66 -11.54 3.71 -16.78
CA GLY A 66 -10.20 3.63 -17.30
C GLY A 66 -9.14 3.41 -16.25
N TRP A 67 -7.89 3.74 -16.57
CA TRP A 67 -6.79 3.57 -15.64
C TRP A 67 -6.89 4.48 -14.40
N PRO A 68 -7.49 5.70 -14.45
CA PRO A 68 -7.64 6.48 -13.22
C PRO A 68 -8.48 5.81 -12.17
N GLY A 69 -9.33 4.85 -12.54
CA GLY A 69 -10.09 4.07 -11.57
C GLY A 69 -9.20 3.30 -10.60
N LEU A 70 -8.00 2.91 -11.04
CA LEU A 70 -7.03 2.25 -10.16
C LEU A 70 -6.59 3.20 -9.03
N VAL A 71 -6.37 4.47 -9.34
CA VAL A 71 -6.01 5.48 -8.33
C VAL A 71 -7.13 5.64 -7.30
N THR A 72 -8.39 5.70 -7.78
CA THR A 72 -9.54 5.78 -6.89
C THR A 72 -9.64 4.55 -5.99
N LEU A 73 -9.44 3.37 -6.57
CA LEU A 73 -9.46 2.12 -5.81
C LEU A 73 -8.38 2.12 -4.73
N LEU A 74 -7.17 2.55 -5.07
CA LEU A 74 -6.08 2.61 -4.10
C LEU A 74 -6.39 3.57 -2.97
N GLY A 75 -7.02 4.71 -3.27
CA GLY A 75 -7.45 5.65 -2.25
C GLY A 75 -8.42 5.01 -1.26
N TRP A 76 -9.42 4.29 -1.76
CA TRP A 76 -10.38 3.59 -0.90
C TRP A 76 -9.72 2.46 -0.11
N LEU A 77 -8.77 1.74 -0.71
CA LEU A 77 -8.03 0.71 0.02
C LEU A 77 -7.21 1.31 1.17
N LEU A 78 -6.62 2.49 0.95
CA LEU A 78 -5.89 3.19 2.00
C LEU A 78 -6.81 3.62 3.12
N VAL A 79 -8.02 4.11 2.81
CA VAL A 79 -9.01 4.49 3.81
C VAL A 79 -9.40 3.28 4.65
N VAL A 80 -9.81 2.20 4.00
CA VAL A 80 -10.23 0.98 4.71
C VAL A 80 -9.07 0.41 5.52
N GLY A 81 -7.89 0.30 4.91
CA GLY A 81 -6.71 -0.23 5.59
C GLY A 81 -6.29 0.63 6.78
N GLY A 82 -6.39 1.95 6.63
CA GLY A 82 -6.07 2.87 7.72
C GLY A 82 -7.03 2.73 8.90
N VAL A 83 -8.33 2.67 8.61
CA VAL A 83 -9.35 2.48 9.65
C VAL A 83 -9.12 1.16 10.39
N LEU A 84 -8.86 0.09 9.64
CA LEU A 84 -8.63 -1.22 10.25
C LEU A 84 -7.39 -1.22 11.16
N ARG A 85 -6.32 -0.54 10.74
CA ARG A 85 -5.12 -0.45 11.56
C ARG A 85 -5.35 0.32 12.85
N ILE A 86 -6.20 1.35 12.82
CA ILE A 86 -6.49 2.16 14.00
C ILE A 86 -7.43 1.43 14.95
N VAL A 87 -8.48 0.80 14.40
CA VAL A 87 -9.55 0.20 15.22
C VAL A 87 -9.21 -1.23 15.62
N PHE A 88 -8.57 -1.99 14.73
CA PHE A 88 -8.27 -3.42 14.94
C PHE A 88 -6.77 -3.72 14.76
N PRO A 89 -5.87 -3.06 15.52
CA PRO A 89 -4.43 -3.27 15.29
C PRO A 89 -3.98 -4.69 15.58
N ARG A 90 -4.58 -5.35 16.58
CA ARG A 90 -4.20 -6.71 16.94
C ARG A 90 -4.55 -7.72 15.84
N GLN A 91 -5.75 -7.61 15.28
CA GLN A 91 -6.21 -8.49 14.21
C GLN A 91 -5.36 -8.31 12.96
N LEU A 92 -5.02 -7.06 12.63
CA LEU A 92 -4.17 -6.79 11.47
C LEU A 92 -2.75 -7.32 11.68
N ALA A 93 -2.24 -7.25 12.91
CA ALA A 93 -0.93 -7.81 13.22
C ALA A 93 -0.91 -9.32 13.00
N GLU A 94 -1.97 -10.02 13.39
CA GLU A 94 -2.10 -11.46 13.18
C GLU A 94 -2.16 -11.81 11.68
N ILE A 95 -2.95 -11.05 10.92
CA ILE A 95 -3.05 -11.24 9.46
C ILE A 95 -1.71 -11.00 8.80
N ALA A 96 -1.01 -9.93 9.19
CA ALA A 96 0.30 -9.61 8.65
C ALA A 96 1.32 -10.71 8.97
N GLY A 97 1.22 -11.29 10.18
CA GLY A 97 2.09 -12.40 10.56
C GLY A 97 1.90 -13.61 9.69
N SER A 98 0.64 -13.98 9.42
CA SER A 98 0.33 -15.10 8.52
C SER A 98 0.87 -14.83 7.12
N PHE A 99 0.70 -13.60 6.63
CA PHE A 99 1.19 -13.21 5.31
C PHE A 99 2.72 -13.25 5.26
N GLY A 100 3.39 -12.72 6.29
CA GLY A 100 4.85 -12.67 6.35
C GLY A 100 5.50 -14.03 6.53
N ALA A 101 4.76 -15.01 7.08
CA ALA A 101 5.28 -16.36 7.27
C ALA A 101 5.28 -17.18 5.98
N SER A 102 4.60 -16.73 4.93
CA SER A 102 4.49 -17.46 3.66
C SER A 102 5.39 -16.82 2.59
N PRO A 103 6.46 -17.50 2.14
CA PRO A 103 7.29 -16.96 1.07
C PRO A 103 6.51 -16.75 -0.24
N VAL A 104 5.52 -17.60 -0.51
CA VAL A 104 4.70 -17.46 -1.73
C VAL A 104 3.87 -16.19 -1.67
N LEU A 105 3.21 -15.92 -0.54
CA LEU A 105 2.39 -14.72 -0.38
C LEU A 105 3.25 -13.45 -0.44
N LEU A 106 4.45 -13.47 0.13
CA LEU A 106 5.36 -12.33 0.06
C LEU A 106 5.78 -12.07 -1.38
N THR A 107 6.11 -13.11 -2.13
CA THR A 107 6.52 -12.98 -3.53
C THR A 107 5.37 -12.45 -4.40
N VAL A 108 4.17 -12.99 -4.21
CA VAL A 108 2.98 -12.53 -4.93
C VAL A 108 2.69 -11.06 -4.59
N GLY A 109 2.75 -10.71 -3.31
CA GLY A 109 2.55 -9.33 -2.88
C GLY A 109 3.58 -8.38 -3.46
N ALA A 110 4.85 -8.79 -3.49
CA ALA A 110 5.92 -7.99 -4.07
C ALA A 110 5.70 -7.78 -5.57
N ALA A 111 5.31 -8.83 -6.28
CA ALA A 111 5.02 -8.73 -7.71
C ALA A 111 3.84 -7.79 -7.97
N ALA A 112 2.77 -7.90 -7.17
CA ALA A 112 1.60 -7.04 -7.32
C ALA A 112 1.94 -5.58 -7.06
N VAL A 113 2.65 -5.28 -5.98
CA VAL A 113 3.04 -3.92 -5.63
C VAL A 113 3.95 -3.33 -6.69
N THR A 114 4.94 -4.10 -7.17
CA THR A 114 5.86 -3.64 -8.20
C THR A 114 5.13 -3.35 -9.51
N ALA A 115 4.21 -4.25 -9.90
CA ALA A 115 3.44 -4.08 -11.13
C ALA A 115 2.56 -2.83 -11.06
N VAL A 116 1.86 -2.62 -9.95
CA VAL A 116 1.03 -1.43 -9.76
C VAL A 116 1.89 -0.17 -9.78
N GLY A 117 3.03 -0.19 -9.09
CA GLY A 117 3.94 0.94 -9.06
C GLY A 117 4.49 1.29 -10.44
N ALA A 118 4.92 0.28 -11.20
CA ALA A 118 5.42 0.49 -12.55
C ALA A 118 4.34 1.05 -13.47
N PHE A 119 3.13 0.49 -13.38
CA PHE A 119 2.00 0.94 -14.20
C PHE A 119 1.66 2.40 -13.90
N LEU A 120 1.55 2.76 -12.62
CA LEU A 120 1.21 4.13 -12.23
C LEU A 120 2.31 5.10 -12.63
N THR A 121 3.57 4.72 -12.45
CA THR A 121 4.70 5.57 -12.85
C THR A 121 4.67 5.81 -14.35
N PHE A 122 4.43 4.76 -15.13
CA PHE A 122 4.34 4.88 -16.59
C PHE A 122 3.22 5.84 -16.99
N LYS A 123 2.04 5.68 -16.37
CA LYS A 123 0.89 6.54 -16.68
C LYS A 123 1.11 7.99 -16.25
N SER A 124 1.87 8.20 -15.17
CA SER A 124 2.11 9.56 -14.68
C SER A 124 2.99 10.38 -15.62
N VAL A 125 3.84 9.73 -16.42
CA VAL A 125 4.76 10.42 -17.33
C VAL A 125 4.25 10.44 -18.78
N GLN A 126 3.07 9.93 -19.02
CA GLN A 126 2.42 10.07 -20.35
C GLN A 126 1.77 11.48 -20.48
#